data_125745ad664897f4e14630f59fb7a6df
#
_entry.id   125745ad664897f4e14630f59fb7a6df
#
_cell.length_a   1.000
_cell.length_b   1.000
_cell.length_c   1.000
_cell.angle_alpha   90.00
_cell.angle_beta   90.00
_cell.angle_gamma   90.00
#
_symmetry.space_group_name_H-M   'P 1'
#
loop_
_entity.id
_entity.type
_entity.pdbx_description
1 polymer ?
#
loop_
_entity_poly.entity_id
_entity_poly.type
_entity_poly.pdbx_seq_one_letter_code
_entity_poly.pdbx_strand_id
1 'polypeptide(L)'
;KIGLESTVVNLDGKTQILRPGAISQNQISKVLKRKISILKTTNKIKSPGQLKKHYSPGIPIKLNCKKADNKAAFIVFGKKYKNNEKNIFNLSKSGNLEEAARKLYKTFRKIKNLGFRRINIVKIPNNKIGIAINDRLRKAAY
;
A
#
# COMPACT_ATOMS: atom_id res chain seq x y z
N LYS A 1 11.72 11.97 0.71
CA LYS A 1 10.95 11.08 1.64
C LYS A 1 10.00 10.20 0.82
N ILE A 2 10.01 8.89 1.04
CA ILE A 2 9.30 7.88 0.21
C ILE A 2 7.82 7.77 0.58
N GLY A 3 7.42 8.26 1.74
CA GLY A 3 6.01 8.31 2.17
C GLY A 3 5.45 6.99 2.73
N LEU A 4 6.24 5.93 2.72
CA LEU A 4 5.94 4.66 3.40
C LEU A 4 7.04 4.35 4.42
N GLU A 5 6.71 3.49 5.37
CA GLU A 5 7.66 3.03 6.39
C GLU A 5 8.76 2.16 5.77
N SER A 6 9.91 2.12 6.44
CA SER A 6 11.09 1.36 6.04
C SER A 6 10.82 -0.14 5.88
N THR A 7 11.64 -0.79 5.06
CA THR A 7 11.71 -2.25 4.99
C THR A 7 12.24 -2.79 6.31
N VAL A 8 11.61 -3.82 6.86
CA VAL A 8 12.05 -4.53 8.07
C VAL A 8 12.46 -5.94 7.70
N VAL A 9 13.68 -6.31 8.05
CA VAL A 9 14.25 -7.62 7.79
C VAL A 9 14.51 -8.34 9.10
N ASN A 10 14.10 -9.60 9.19
CA ASN A 10 14.53 -10.50 10.25
C ASN A 10 15.85 -11.14 9.84
N LEU A 11 16.86 -11.07 10.68
CA LEU A 11 18.17 -11.73 10.47
C LEU A 11 18.36 -12.92 11.39
N ASP A 12 17.50 -13.04 12.40
CA ASP A 12 17.55 -14.14 13.36
C ASP A 12 16.89 -15.39 12.78
N GLY A 13 17.63 -16.50 12.72
CA GLY A 13 17.20 -17.75 12.10
C GLY A 13 16.97 -17.59 10.59
N LYS A 14 15.74 -17.84 10.11
CA LYS A 14 15.40 -17.70 8.69
C LYS A 14 15.30 -16.22 8.30
N THR A 15 16.24 -15.77 7.45
CA THR A 15 16.23 -14.38 6.95
C THR A 15 15.03 -14.11 6.06
N GLN A 16 14.19 -13.17 6.47
CA GLN A 16 12.95 -12.84 5.77
C GLN A 16 12.60 -11.35 5.90
N ILE A 17 11.95 -10.80 4.90
CA ILE A 17 11.35 -9.47 5.00
C ILE A 17 10.03 -9.58 5.77
N LEU A 18 9.98 -8.96 6.94
CA LEU A 18 8.78 -8.89 7.79
C LEU A 18 7.81 -7.81 7.33
N ARG A 19 8.34 -6.72 6.79
CA ARG A 19 7.56 -5.59 6.25
C ARG A 19 8.22 -5.06 4.98
N PRO A 20 7.58 -5.18 3.82
CA PRO A 20 8.05 -4.53 2.61
C PRO A 20 8.05 -3.01 2.75
N GLY A 21 9.07 -2.34 2.22
CA GLY A 21 9.22 -0.88 2.21
C GLY A 21 9.91 -0.41 0.94
N ALA A 22 10.64 0.70 1.05
CA ALA A 22 11.33 1.31 -0.09
C ALA A 22 12.46 0.45 -0.65
N ILE A 23 13.22 -0.21 0.23
CA ILE A 23 14.28 -1.12 -0.19
C ILE A 23 13.65 -2.46 -0.59
N SER A 24 13.82 -2.82 -1.85
CA SER A 24 13.20 -4.01 -2.42
C SER A 24 13.87 -5.31 -1.98
N GLN A 25 13.14 -6.41 -2.08
CA GLN A 25 13.66 -7.76 -1.84
C GLN A 25 14.93 -8.04 -2.67
N ASN A 26 14.94 -7.63 -3.94
CA ASN A 26 16.08 -7.85 -4.83
C ASN A 26 17.34 -7.08 -4.38
N GLN A 27 17.18 -5.84 -3.92
CA GLN A 27 18.30 -5.06 -3.40
C GLN A 27 18.92 -5.73 -2.15
N ILE A 28 18.07 -6.17 -1.22
CA ILE A 28 18.53 -6.86 -0.01
C ILE A 28 19.17 -8.21 -0.37
N SER A 29 18.55 -8.99 -1.29
CA SER A 29 19.11 -10.27 -1.74
C SER A 29 20.49 -10.12 -2.38
N LYS A 30 20.72 -9.02 -3.14
CA LYS A 30 22.04 -8.72 -3.72
C LYS A 30 23.09 -8.46 -2.66
N VAL A 31 22.77 -7.64 -1.65
CA VAL A 31 23.71 -7.34 -0.55
C VAL A 31 24.03 -8.59 0.26
N LEU A 32 23.02 -9.39 0.58
CA LEU A 32 23.19 -10.63 1.36
C LEU A 32 23.73 -11.81 0.55
N LYS A 33 23.91 -11.64 -0.77
CA LYS A 33 24.34 -12.70 -1.72
C LYS A 33 23.51 -13.99 -1.62
N ARG A 34 22.23 -13.88 -1.21
CA ARG A 34 21.30 -15.01 -1.09
C ARG A 34 19.87 -14.58 -1.32
N LYS A 35 19.03 -15.51 -1.78
CA LYS A 35 17.59 -15.27 -1.94
C LYS A 35 16.93 -15.14 -0.55
N ILE A 36 16.11 -14.11 -0.37
CA ILE A 36 15.29 -13.93 0.81
C ILE A 36 13.81 -13.94 0.41
N SER A 37 12.94 -14.33 1.32
CA SER A 37 11.49 -14.33 1.11
C SER A 37 10.83 -13.17 1.84
N ILE A 38 9.63 -12.80 1.38
CA ILE A 38 8.74 -11.92 2.13
C ILE A 38 7.84 -12.82 2.98
N LEU A 39 7.76 -12.54 4.26
CA LEU A 39 6.88 -13.26 5.18
C LEU A 39 5.42 -12.99 4.78
N LYS A 40 4.68 -14.05 4.43
CA LYS A 40 3.31 -13.91 3.93
C LYS A 40 2.31 -13.57 5.04
N THR A 41 2.33 -14.30 6.13
CA THR A 41 1.50 -14.05 7.31
C THR A 41 2.04 -14.88 8.47
N THR A 42 1.91 -14.41 9.70
CA THR A 42 2.28 -15.15 10.91
C THR A 42 1.29 -14.84 12.01
N ASN A 43 1.02 -15.85 12.83
CA ASN A 43 0.24 -15.69 14.06
C ASN A 43 1.08 -15.06 15.19
N LYS A 44 2.42 -14.98 15.03
CA LYS A 44 3.33 -14.34 15.97
C LYS A 44 3.82 -13.02 15.39
N ILE A 45 3.48 -11.92 16.03
CA ILE A 45 3.93 -10.57 15.66
C ILE A 45 5.39 -10.42 16.08
N LYS A 46 6.27 -10.16 15.09
CA LYS A 46 7.72 -9.98 15.29
C LYS A 46 8.19 -8.54 15.06
N SER A 47 7.32 -7.68 14.50
CA SER A 47 7.67 -6.28 14.25
C SER A 47 6.43 -5.39 14.17
N PRO A 48 6.57 -4.07 14.44
CA PRO A 48 5.51 -3.09 14.17
C PRO A 48 5.04 -3.16 12.71
N GLY A 49 3.74 -3.00 12.49
CA GLY A 49 3.15 -3.05 11.15
C GLY A 49 2.77 -4.45 10.65
N GLN A 50 2.90 -5.49 11.48
CA GLN A 50 2.34 -6.83 11.21
C GLN A 50 0.90 -6.98 11.72
N LEU A 51 0.43 -6.06 12.55
CA LEU A 51 -0.94 -6.06 13.07
C LEU A 51 -1.97 -5.94 11.94
N LYS A 52 -3.03 -6.73 12.03
CA LYS A 52 -4.28 -6.51 11.28
C LYS A 52 -4.85 -5.13 11.66
N LYS A 53 -5.49 -4.44 10.71
CA LYS A 53 -5.99 -3.05 10.87
C LYS A 53 -4.92 -1.98 11.12
N HIS A 54 -3.65 -2.29 10.94
CA HIS A 54 -2.63 -1.27 10.91
C HIS A 54 -2.78 -0.44 9.62
N TYR A 55 -2.56 0.87 9.68
CA TYR A 55 -2.71 1.80 8.54
C TYR A 55 -4.15 2.11 8.11
N SER A 56 -5.18 1.54 8.75
CA SER A 56 -6.57 1.82 8.41
C SER A 56 -6.91 3.28 8.66
N PRO A 57 -7.60 3.96 7.72
CA PRO A 57 -8.16 5.29 7.95
C PRO A 57 -9.38 5.27 8.88
N GLY A 58 -9.81 4.11 9.37
CA GLY A 58 -11.07 3.93 10.11
C GLY A 58 -12.31 3.90 9.21
N ILE A 59 -12.11 3.69 7.91
CA ILE A 59 -13.17 3.61 6.90
C ILE A 59 -12.99 2.29 6.14
N PRO A 60 -14.05 1.49 5.89
CA PRO A 60 -13.98 0.27 5.12
C PRO A 60 -13.35 0.48 3.74
N ILE A 61 -12.41 -0.38 3.37
CA ILE A 61 -11.69 -0.32 2.09
C ILE A 61 -11.98 -1.58 1.28
N LYS A 62 -12.42 -1.41 0.03
CA LYS A 62 -12.57 -2.48 -0.96
C LYS A 62 -11.43 -2.39 -1.98
N LEU A 63 -10.66 -3.46 -2.11
CA LEU A 63 -9.51 -3.55 -3.02
C LEU A 63 -9.91 -4.06 -4.40
N ASN A 64 -9.06 -3.78 -5.40
CA ASN A 64 -9.15 -4.28 -6.77
C ASN A 64 -10.48 -3.96 -7.49
N CYS A 65 -11.05 -2.80 -7.21
CA CYS A 65 -12.28 -2.34 -7.84
C CYS A 65 -12.01 -1.89 -9.29
N LYS A 66 -12.89 -2.26 -10.20
CA LYS A 66 -12.79 -1.92 -11.63
C LYS A 66 -13.54 -0.63 -11.98
N LYS A 67 -14.57 -0.28 -11.22
CA LYS A 67 -15.47 0.85 -11.47
C LYS A 67 -15.60 1.72 -10.22
N ALA A 68 -15.91 2.99 -10.43
CA ALA A 68 -16.33 3.89 -9.36
C ALA A 68 -17.68 3.45 -8.78
N ASP A 69 -17.87 3.73 -7.51
CA ASP A 69 -19.17 3.69 -6.83
C ASP A 69 -19.43 5.12 -6.36
N ASN A 70 -20.50 5.75 -6.82
CA ASN A 70 -20.80 7.16 -6.55
C ASN A 70 -20.93 7.48 -5.05
N LYS A 71 -21.18 6.47 -4.21
CA LYS A 71 -21.27 6.61 -2.74
C LYS A 71 -19.94 6.35 -2.02
N ALA A 72 -18.88 6.00 -2.75
CA ALA A 72 -17.57 5.69 -2.19
C ALA A 72 -16.50 6.61 -2.77
N ALA A 73 -15.48 6.93 -1.99
CA ALA A 73 -14.25 7.50 -2.54
C ALA A 73 -13.56 6.46 -3.41
N PHE A 74 -13.15 6.83 -4.61
CA PHE A 74 -12.49 5.94 -5.55
C PHE A 74 -11.03 6.34 -5.73
N ILE A 75 -10.13 5.55 -5.14
CA ILE A 75 -8.69 5.73 -5.30
C ILE A 75 -8.24 5.02 -6.56
N VAL A 76 -7.62 5.77 -7.46
CA VAL A 76 -7.20 5.31 -8.79
C VAL A 76 -5.70 5.52 -9.01
N PHE A 77 -5.18 4.89 -10.06
CA PHE A 77 -3.77 4.94 -10.44
C PHE A 77 -3.62 4.89 -11.96
N GLY A 78 -2.81 5.77 -12.52
CA GLY A 78 -2.51 5.85 -13.94
C GLY A 78 -3.36 6.84 -14.74
N LYS A 79 -3.05 6.96 -16.02
CA LYS A 79 -3.60 7.99 -16.94
C LYS A 79 -5.06 7.78 -17.32
N LYS A 80 -5.57 6.56 -17.29
CA LYS A 80 -6.90 6.24 -17.80
C LYS A 80 -8.06 6.83 -16.97
N TYR A 81 -7.76 7.31 -15.77
CA TYR A 81 -8.78 7.88 -14.87
C TYR A 81 -8.75 9.40 -14.96
N LYS A 82 -9.82 9.98 -15.50
CA LYS A 82 -10.02 11.43 -15.52
C LYS A 82 -10.51 11.89 -14.13
N ASN A 83 -9.91 12.96 -13.59
CA ASN A 83 -10.25 13.48 -12.26
C ASN A 83 -11.48 14.41 -12.28
N ASN A 84 -12.46 14.14 -13.13
CA ASN A 84 -13.61 15.04 -13.31
C ASN A 84 -14.73 14.79 -12.27
N GLU A 85 -14.62 13.77 -11.44
CA GLU A 85 -15.60 13.43 -10.42
C GLU A 85 -15.06 13.74 -9.03
N LYS A 86 -15.91 14.31 -8.17
CA LYS A 86 -15.54 14.73 -6.80
C LYS A 86 -15.07 13.59 -5.89
N ASN A 87 -15.43 12.34 -6.21
CA ASN A 87 -15.07 11.15 -5.47
C ASN A 87 -13.83 10.41 -6.01
N ILE A 88 -13.18 10.88 -7.08
CA ILE A 88 -11.99 10.27 -7.67
C ILE A 88 -10.71 10.89 -7.11
N PHE A 89 -9.82 10.04 -6.60
CA PHE A 89 -8.54 10.39 -6.00
C PHE A 89 -7.40 9.64 -6.70
N ASN A 90 -6.68 10.30 -7.61
CA ASN A 90 -5.59 9.66 -8.34
C ASN A 90 -4.26 9.76 -7.57
N LEU A 91 -3.70 8.60 -7.18
CA LEU A 91 -2.41 8.53 -6.50
C LEU A 91 -1.24 8.95 -7.39
N SER A 92 -1.31 8.66 -8.69
CA SER A 92 -0.35 9.13 -9.70
C SER A 92 -0.98 9.08 -11.07
N LYS A 93 -1.15 10.23 -11.71
CA LYS A 93 -1.64 10.32 -13.10
C LYS A 93 -0.65 9.70 -14.11
N SER A 94 0.64 9.82 -13.84
CA SER A 94 1.70 9.25 -14.68
C SER A 94 1.89 7.75 -14.53
N GLY A 95 1.24 7.12 -13.51
CA GLY A 95 1.49 5.72 -13.17
C GLY A 95 2.79 5.50 -12.40
N ASN A 96 3.32 6.53 -11.74
CA ASN A 96 4.53 6.43 -10.95
C ASN A 96 4.22 5.88 -9.56
N LEU A 97 4.78 4.71 -9.22
CA LEU A 97 4.55 4.03 -7.94
C LEU A 97 5.15 4.76 -6.74
N GLU A 98 6.26 5.49 -6.92
CA GLU A 98 6.87 6.27 -5.83
C GLU A 98 5.99 7.48 -5.48
N GLU A 99 5.42 8.13 -6.49
CA GLU A 99 4.44 9.19 -6.27
C GLU A 99 3.21 8.66 -5.55
N ALA A 100 2.70 7.50 -5.96
CA ALA A 100 1.57 6.85 -5.32
C ALA A 100 1.86 6.51 -3.85
N ALA A 101 3.06 6.00 -3.55
CA ALA A 101 3.51 5.72 -2.18
C ALA A 101 3.50 6.98 -1.30
N ARG A 102 4.06 8.09 -1.82
CA ARG A 102 4.08 9.38 -1.10
C ARG A 102 2.68 9.95 -0.83
N LYS A 103 1.74 9.71 -1.73
CA LYS A 103 0.37 10.27 -1.64
C LYS A 103 -0.59 9.40 -0.84
N LEU A 104 -0.31 8.11 -0.63
CA LEU A 104 -1.26 7.14 -0.10
C LEU A 104 -1.94 7.60 1.19
N TYR A 105 -1.17 7.85 2.24
CA TYR A 105 -1.73 8.22 3.55
C TYR A 105 -2.34 9.64 3.57
N LYS A 106 -1.76 10.56 2.80
CA LYS A 106 -2.36 11.90 2.62
C LYS A 106 -3.73 11.78 1.97
N THR A 107 -3.87 10.90 0.98
CA THR A 107 -5.16 10.64 0.31
C THR A 107 -6.17 10.01 1.26
N PHE A 108 -5.78 9.05 2.09
CA PHE A 108 -6.67 8.47 3.11
C PHE A 108 -7.18 9.54 4.08
N ARG A 109 -6.29 10.40 4.60
CA ARG A 109 -6.69 11.50 5.49
C ARG A 109 -7.64 12.48 4.80
N LYS A 110 -7.35 12.86 3.55
CA LYS A 110 -8.22 13.73 2.76
C LYS A 110 -9.62 13.14 2.58
N ILE A 111 -9.71 11.86 2.22
CA ILE A 111 -10.98 11.15 2.03
C ILE A 111 -11.79 11.13 3.32
N LYS A 112 -11.13 10.84 4.46
CA LYS A 112 -11.77 10.85 5.78
C LYS A 112 -12.33 12.24 6.12
N ASN A 113 -11.54 13.30 5.91
CA ASN A 113 -11.94 14.67 6.19
C ASN A 113 -13.08 15.16 5.29
N LEU A 114 -13.21 14.60 4.08
CA LEU A 114 -14.34 14.86 3.18
C LEU A 114 -15.61 14.08 3.53
N GLY A 115 -15.57 13.26 4.61
CA GLY A 115 -16.76 12.57 5.12
C GLY A 115 -17.14 11.30 4.37
N PHE A 116 -16.30 10.78 3.48
CA PHE A 116 -16.57 9.50 2.83
C PHE A 116 -16.59 8.35 3.84
N ARG A 117 -17.59 7.47 3.71
CA ARG A 117 -17.77 6.30 4.58
C ARG A 117 -17.26 4.98 4.00
N ARG A 118 -16.81 4.98 2.75
CA ARG A 118 -16.24 3.82 2.05
C ARG A 118 -15.17 4.26 1.08
N ILE A 119 -14.17 3.40 0.87
CA ILE A 119 -13.08 3.61 -0.07
C ILE A 119 -13.01 2.40 -1.00
N ASN A 120 -13.07 2.64 -2.30
CA ASN A 120 -12.79 1.66 -3.33
C ASN A 120 -11.41 1.96 -3.93
N ILE A 121 -10.60 0.95 -4.16
CA ILE A 121 -9.24 1.13 -4.72
C ILE A 121 -9.06 0.24 -5.94
N VAL A 122 -8.53 0.79 -7.02
CA VAL A 122 -8.13 0.01 -8.19
C VAL A 122 -6.96 -0.91 -7.87
N LYS A 123 -6.72 -1.90 -8.72
CA LYS A 123 -5.53 -2.74 -8.63
C LYS A 123 -4.27 -1.89 -8.83
N ILE A 124 -3.35 -1.93 -7.85
CA ILE A 124 -2.03 -1.31 -7.93
C ILE A 124 -1.02 -2.37 -8.42
N PRO A 125 -0.10 -2.03 -9.35
CA PRO A 125 0.93 -2.96 -9.80
C PRO A 125 1.73 -3.54 -8.63
N ASN A 126 1.95 -4.87 -8.62
CA ASN A 126 2.60 -5.57 -7.51
C ASN A 126 4.09 -5.80 -7.80
N ASN A 127 4.80 -4.74 -8.18
CA ASN A 127 6.24 -4.75 -8.43
C ASN A 127 6.90 -3.56 -7.73
N LYS A 128 8.23 -3.58 -7.62
CA LYS A 128 9.01 -2.51 -6.98
C LYS A 128 8.36 -2.08 -5.65
N ILE A 129 8.20 -0.76 -5.43
CA ILE A 129 7.54 -0.19 -4.24
C ILE A 129 6.03 -0.50 -4.20
N GLY A 130 5.42 -0.91 -5.31
CA GLY A 130 4.03 -1.36 -5.36
C GLY A 130 3.74 -2.56 -4.45
N ILE A 131 4.73 -3.41 -4.20
CA ILE A 131 4.63 -4.50 -3.21
C ILE A 131 4.36 -3.93 -1.81
N ALA A 132 5.08 -2.87 -1.42
CA ALA A 132 4.89 -2.20 -0.14
C ALA A 132 3.53 -1.48 -0.08
N ILE A 133 3.12 -0.79 -1.16
CA ILE A 133 1.79 -0.17 -1.25
C ILE A 133 0.71 -1.22 -1.03
N ASN A 134 0.75 -2.33 -1.76
CA ASN A 134 -0.24 -3.40 -1.65
C ASN A 134 -0.25 -4.07 -0.27
N ASP A 135 0.89 -4.19 0.40
CA ASP A 135 0.96 -4.65 1.79
C ASP A 135 0.18 -3.71 2.73
N ARG A 136 0.38 -2.39 2.60
CA ARG A 136 -0.35 -1.38 3.39
C ARG A 136 -1.84 -1.40 3.11
N LEU A 137 -2.21 -1.52 1.83
CA LEU A 137 -3.62 -1.59 1.42
C LEU A 137 -4.32 -2.81 1.99
N ARG A 138 -3.71 -3.99 1.95
CA ARG A 138 -4.27 -5.20 2.55
C ARG A 138 -4.48 -5.06 4.05
N LYS A 139 -3.50 -4.50 4.76
CA LYS A 139 -3.60 -4.28 6.23
C LYS A 139 -4.61 -3.19 6.60
N ALA A 140 -4.80 -2.19 5.74
CA ALA A 140 -5.78 -1.13 5.94
C ALA A 140 -7.22 -1.59 5.65
N ALA A 141 -7.40 -2.62 4.82
CA ALA A 141 -8.70 -3.16 4.42
C ALA A 141 -9.30 -4.18 5.39
N TYR A 142 -8.59 -4.50 6.48
CA TYR A 142 -9.04 -5.43 7.53
C TYR A 142 -10.00 -4.77 8.51
#